data_715059116447a9f46c15d1cff49e0d02
#
_entry.id   715059116447a9f46c15d1cff49e0d02
#
_cell.length_a   1.000
_cell.length_b   1.000
_cell.length_c   1.000
_cell.angle_alpha   90.00
_cell.angle_beta   90.00
_cell.angle_gamma   90.00
#
_symmetry.space_group_name_H-M   'P 1'
#
loop_
_entity.id
_entity.type
_entity.pdbx_description
1 polymer ?
#
loop_
_entity_poly.entity_id
_entity_poly.type
_entity_poly.pdbx_seq_one_letter_code
_entity_poly.pdbx_strand_id
1 'polypeptide(L)'
;DEADKLFEMGFVEQVDAVVAACDGPQITRALFSATLPETVENLARSVMTQPIRLTVGERNAASGSIAQRLVFCGYERGKLLALRQLIADGIKPPIIVFVQSKDRAKQLAKELAGHGLHLGLIHAAMSDTKRRAQVDRFRAGDTWVLVATDLMARGMDFVGVSTVVNYDFPGSPHSYIHRIGRSGRAGRPGSAVTFFTEEDADRGDLRAIANVMKNSGCEVPDWMLASGSRDPKERRRKRKDGREDNPRREPIDTTRAMRQIQAQNAKKRERQRSRNKSNKEKRKLPPRDDGPAGKRAKK
;
A
#
# COMPACT_ATOMS: atom_id res chain seq x y z
N ASP A 1 19.63 2.35 -13.47
CA ASP A 1 18.26 2.59 -12.99
C ASP A 1 18.19 2.32 -11.50
N GLU A 2 17.20 2.97 -10.80
CA GLU A 2 17.07 2.94 -9.34
C GLU A 2 18.40 3.32 -8.61
N ALA A 3 19.07 4.39 -9.08
CA ALA A 3 20.39 4.76 -8.59
C ALA A 3 20.43 5.09 -7.10
N ASP A 4 19.40 5.71 -6.57
CA ASP A 4 19.22 5.96 -5.13
C ASP A 4 19.29 4.66 -4.33
N LYS A 5 18.81 3.56 -4.91
CA LYS A 5 18.80 2.25 -4.28
C LYS A 5 20.17 1.60 -4.21
N LEU A 6 20.96 1.73 -5.27
CA LEU A 6 22.33 1.20 -5.28
C LEU A 6 23.15 1.76 -4.12
N PHE A 7 22.93 3.05 -3.78
CA PHE A 7 23.58 3.70 -2.64
C PHE A 7 23.05 3.24 -1.29
N GLU A 8 21.72 3.17 -1.13
CA GLU A 8 21.12 2.68 0.11
C GLU A 8 21.58 1.26 0.47
N MET A 9 21.88 0.44 -0.53
CA MET A 9 22.38 -0.93 -0.37
C MET A 9 23.88 -1.04 -0.18
N GLY A 10 24.63 0.07 -0.27
CA GLY A 10 26.08 0.11 -0.09
C GLY A 10 26.87 -0.43 -1.26
N PHE A 11 26.31 -0.50 -2.48
CA PHE A 11 26.99 -1.01 -3.69
C PHE A 11 27.93 0.01 -4.35
N VAL A 12 28.42 1.00 -3.62
CA VAL A 12 29.27 2.07 -4.17
C VAL A 12 30.51 1.51 -4.85
N GLU A 13 31.25 0.63 -4.17
CA GLU A 13 32.48 0.02 -4.71
C GLU A 13 32.22 -0.80 -5.97
N GLN A 14 31.12 -1.55 -6.01
CA GLN A 14 30.74 -2.34 -7.17
C GLN A 14 30.36 -1.46 -8.36
N VAL A 15 29.65 -0.35 -8.10
CA VAL A 15 29.29 0.64 -9.13
C VAL A 15 30.55 1.30 -9.68
N ASP A 16 31.47 1.71 -8.82
CA ASP A 16 32.74 2.31 -9.22
C ASP A 16 33.58 1.35 -10.08
N ALA A 17 33.65 0.07 -9.70
CA ALA A 17 34.38 -0.95 -10.48
C ALA A 17 33.78 -1.14 -11.88
N VAL A 18 32.43 -1.15 -11.99
CA VAL A 18 31.73 -1.25 -13.29
C VAL A 18 31.97 0.01 -14.13
N VAL A 19 31.87 1.18 -13.51
CA VAL A 19 32.09 2.47 -14.20
C VAL A 19 33.54 2.57 -14.73
N ALA A 20 34.54 2.12 -13.93
CA ALA A 20 35.92 2.10 -14.32
C ALA A 20 36.20 1.10 -15.48
N ALA A 21 35.52 -0.03 -15.51
CA ALA A 21 35.62 -1.01 -16.60
C ALA A 21 34.94 -0.53 -17.90
N CYS A 22 34.02 0.44 -17.80
CA CYS A 22 33.29 1.01 -18.91
C CYS A 22 33.89 2.38 -19.33
N ASP A 23 35.19 2.41 -19.68
CA ASP A 23 35.91 3.66 -20.00
C ASP A 23 36.12 3.87 -21.51
N GLY A 24 35.23 3.38 -22.35
CA GLY A 24 35.32 3.59 -23.80
C GLY A 24 34.80 4.99 -24.23
N PRO A 25 35.44 5.64 -25.22
CA PRO A 25 35.11 6.99 -25.65
C PRO A 25 33.69 7.13 -26.26
N GLN A 26 33.06 6.02 -26.63
CA GLN A 26 31.71 6.00 -27.20
C GLN A 26 30.62 5.59 -26.18
N ILE A 27 30.98 5.40 -24.92
CA ILE A 27 30.02 4.98 -23.89
C ILE A 27 29.23 6.19 -23.40
N THR A 28 27.92 6.16 -23.61
CA THR A 28 27.00 7.11 -23.00
C THR A 28 26.52 6.59 -21.65
N ARG A 29 26.73 7.40 -20.61
CA ARG A 29 26.27 7.08 -19.26
C ARG A 29 24.99 7.80 -18.96
N ALA A 30 23.98 7.09 -18.48
CA ALA A 30 22.70 7.64 -18.04
C ALA A 30 22.34 7.09 -16.67
N LEU A 31 21.82 7.97 -15.81
CA LEU A 31 21.38 7.64 -14.45
C LEU A 31 19.88 7.94 -14.35
N PHE A 32 19.11 6.95 -13.91
CA PHE A 32 17.69 7.07 -13.68
C PHE A 32 17.40 6.82 -12.20
N SER A 33 16.53 7.65 -11.61
CA SER A 33 16.12 7.51 -10.22
C SER A 33 14.80 8.21 -9.99
N ALA A 34 13.92 7.61 -9.18
CA ALA A 34 12.68 8.23 -8.73
C ALA A 34 12.92 9.32 -7.69
N THR A 35 14.03 9.20 -6.94
CA THR A 35 14.45 10.16 -5.92
C THR A 35 15.90 10.55 -6.16
N LEU A 36 16.24 11.81 -5.88
CA LEU A 36 17.60 12.31 -6.10
C LEU A 36 18.14 12.97 -4.82
N PRO A 37 18.52 12.17 -3.81
CA PRO A 37 19.23 12.67 -2.65
C PRO A 37 20.63 13.18 -3.04
N GLU A 38 21.22 14.00 -2.19
CA GLU A 38 22.52 14.63 -2.42
C GLU A 38 23.64 13.60 -2.73
N THR A 39 23.58 12.44 -2.09
CA THR A 39 24.53 11.33 -2.33
C THR A 39 24.49 10.83 -3.78
N VAL A 40 23.30 10.66 -4.35
CA VAL A 40 23.10 10.25 -5.74
C VAL A 40 23.53 11.36 -6.70
N GLU A 41 23.24 12.61 -6.37
CA GLU A 41 23.64 13.76 -7.18
C GLU A 41 25.18 13.90 -7.22
N ASN A 42 25.85 13.70 -6.10
CA ASN A 42 27.32 13.70 -6.03
C ASN A 42 27.95 12.59 -6.87
N LEU A 43 27.39 11.38 -6.83
CA LEU A 43 27.86 10.32 -7.73
C LEU A 43 27.63 10.69 -9.19
N ALA A 44 26.46 11.16 -9.54
CA ALA A 44 26.19 11.54 -10.93
C ALA A 44 27.25 12.50 -11.46
N ARG A 45 27.70 13.45 -10.62
CA ARG A 45 28.77 14.38 -10.94
C ARG A 45 30.15 13.73 -11.03
N SER A 46 30.40 12.67 -10.27
CA SER A 46 31.72 11.99 -10.29
C SER A 46 31.86 11.04 -11.49
N VAL A 47 30.79 10.40 -11.94
CA VAL A 47 30.82 9.36 -12.99
C VAL A 47 30.38 9.85 -14.37
N MET A 48 29.81 11.06 -14.48
CA MET A 48 29.33 11.64 -15.75
C MET A 48 30.02 12.97 -16.05
N THR A 49 30.42 13.17 -17.28
CA THR A 49 31.00 14.42 -17.78
C THR A 49 29.89 15.31 -18.33
N GLN A 50 29.73 16.51 -17.77
CA GLN A 50 28.70 17.49 -18.18
C GLN A 50 27.29 16.89 -18.31
N PRO A 51 26.73 16.26 -17.26
CA PRO A 51 25.43 15.60 -17.35
C PRO A 51 24.30 16.60 -17.62
N ILE A 52 23.43 16.24 -18.55
CA ILE A 52 22.17 16.94 -18.74
C ILE A 52 21.17 16.37 -17.72
N ARG A 53 20.58 17.26 -16.91
CA ARG A 53 19.58 16.89 -15.94
C ARG A 53 18.19 17.08 -16.50
N LEU A 54 17.43 15.99 -16.59
CA LEU A 54 16.03 15.99 -16.94
C LEU A 54 15.19 15.63 -15.72
N THR A 55 14.26 16.49 -15.33
CA THR A 55 13.32 16.22 -14.24
C THR A 55 11.91 16.16 -14.81
N VAL A 56 11.21 15.06 -14.56
CA VAL A 56 9.81 14.85 -14.96
C VAL A 56 8.94 14.85 -13.72
N GLY A 57 8.06 15.84 -13.56
CA GLY A 57 7.23 16.04 -12.38
C GLY A 57 7.93 16.76 -11.24
N GLU A 58 7.33 16.72 -10.07
CA GLU A 58 7.84 17.34 -8.85
C GLU A 58 8.93 16.48 -8.18
N ARG A 59 9.99 17.15 -7.70
CA ARG A 59 11.11 16.47 -7.04
C ARG A 59 10.68 15.89 -5.70
N ASN A 60 11.03 14.61 -5.45
CA ASN A 60 10.66 13.88 -4.23
C ASN A 60 9.15 13.86 -3.94
N ALA A 61 8.35 13.90 -4.98
CA ALA A 61 6.92 13.73 -4.94
C ALA A 61 6.52 12.36 -5.51
N ALA A 62 5.40 11.85 -5.10
CA ALA A 62 4.79 10.69 -5.73
C ALA A 62 4.01 11.13 -6.98
N SER A 63 3.66 10.18 -7.85
CA SER A 63 2.81 10.48 -9.00
C SER A 63 1.45 11.02 -8.55
N GLY A 64 0.99 12.12 -9.14
CA GLY A 64 -0.34 12.69 -8.90
C GLY A 64 -1.50 11.76 -9.29
N SER A 65 -1.22 10.67 -10.03
CA SER A 65 -2.21 9.64 -10.35
C SER A 65 -2.53 8.69 -9.18
N ILE A 66 -1.82 8.80 -8.05
CA ILE A 66 -1.98 7.93 -6.88
C ILE A 66 -2.74 8.68 -5.79
N ALA A 67 -3.97 8.25 -5.50
CA ALA A 67 -4.73 8.72 -4.36
C ALA A 67 -4.10 8.19 -3.06
N GLN A 68 -3.59 9.07 -2.21
CA GLN A 68 -2.84 8.72 -1.02
C GLN A 68 -3.66 9.00 0.24
N ARG A 69 -3.66 8.07 1.20
CA ARG A 69 -4.39 8.20 2.46
C ARG A 69 -3.58 7.66 3.63
N LEU A 70 -3.56 8.41 4.74
CA LEU A 70 -3.03 7.97 6.02
C LEU A 70 -4.17 7.50 6.92
N VAL A 71 -4.00 6.37 7.60
CA VAL A 71 -4.99 5.79 8.52
C VAL A 71 -4.35 5.60 9.88
N PHE A 72 -4.87 6.30 10.88
CA PHE A 72 -4.44 6.14 12.26
C PHE A 72 -5.00 4.87 12.86
N CYS A 73 -4.14 3.99 13.34
CA CYS A 73 -4.51 2.68 13.89
C CYS A 73 -4.42 2.60 15.43
N GLY A 74 -4.03 3.70 16.09
CA GLY A 74 -3.73 3.72 17.52
C GLY A 74 -2.47 2.92 17.82
N TYR A 75 -2.63 1.63 18.04
CA TYR A 75 -1.54 0.70 18.36
C TYR A 75 -1.33 -0.35 17.28
N GLU A 76 -0.26 -1.12 17.40
CA GLU A 76 0.11 -2.17 16.42
C GLU A 76 -1.02 -3.18 16.15
N ARG A 77 -1.77 -3.57 17.20
CA ARG A 77 -2.93 -4.47 17.06
C ARG A 77 -4.07 -3.89 16.23
N GLY A 78 -4.19 -2.56 16.18
CA GLY A 78 -5.19 -1.86 15.37
C GLY A 78 -4.97 -1.99 13.87
N LYS A 79 -3.73 -2.18 13.41
CA LYS A 79 -3.39 -2.32 11.99
C LYS A 79 -4.09 -3.50 11.33
N LEU A 80 -4.15 -4.65 11.99
CA LEU A 80 -4.84 -5.83 11.47
C LEU A 80 -6.34 -5.57 11.31
N LEU A 81 -6.93 -4.89 12.30
CA LEU A 81 -8.34 -4.55 12.25
C LEU A 81 -8.63 -3.55 11.12
N ALA A 82 -7.78 -2.53 10.98
CA ALA A 82 -7.87 -1.56 9.90
C ALA A 82 -7.74 -2.22 8.51
N LEU A 83 -6.83 -3.20 8.36
CA LEU A 83 -6.67 -3.95 7.11
C LEU A 83 -7.91 -4.80 6.80
N ARG A 84 -8.45 -5.49 7.79
CA ARG A 84 -9.70 -6.28 7.63
C ARG A 84 -10.88 -5.39 7.25
N GLN A 85 -10.99 -4.22 7.87
CA GLN A 85 -12.02 -3.25 7.52
C GLN A 85 -11.86 -2.75 6.08
N LEU A 86 -10.64 -2.40 5.69
CA LEU A 86 -10.31 -1.95 4.34
C LEU A 86 -10.69 -3.00 3.28
N ILE A 87 -10.43 -4.28 3.56
CA ILE A 87 -10.82 -5.39 2.68
C ILE A 87 -12.34 -5.56 2.66
N ALA A 88 -13.01 -5.43 3.81
CA ALA A 88 -14.48 -5.54 3.92
C ALA A 88 -15.21 -4.39 3.21
N ASP A 89 -14.61 -3.20 3.18
CA ASP A 89 -15.12 -2.02 2.47
C ASP A 89 -14.98 -2.15 0.93
N GLY A 90 -14.35 -3.22 0.46
CA GLY A 90 -14.27 -3.54 -0.96
C GLY A 90 -13.10 -2.88 -1.69
N ILE A 91 -11.94 -2.82 -1.04
CA ILE A 91 -10.70 -2.37 -1.71
C ILE A 91 -10.47 -3.16 -3.00
N LYS A 92 -10.09 -2.45 -4.05
CA LYS A 92 -9.93 -3.07 -5.39
C LYS A 92 -8.63 -3.86 -5.51
N PRO A 93 -8.68 -5.17 -5.83
CA PRO A 93 -7.50 -5.94 -6.21
C PRO A 93 -6.99 -5.54 -7.61
N PRO A 94 -5.74 -5.86 -7.99
CA PRO A 94 -4.69 -6.48 -7.16
C PRO A 94 -4.11 -5.52 -6.11
N ILE A 95 -3.82 -6.07 -4.91
CA ILE A 95 -3.36 -5.31 -3.74
C ILE A 95 -1.97 -5.79 -3.34
N ILE A 96 -1.04 -4.87 -3.10
CA ILE A 96 0.23 -5.19 -2.43
C ILE A 96 0.19 -4.65 -1.01
N VAL A 97 0.51 -5.49 -0.03
CA VAL A 97 0.60 -5.13 1.39
C VAL A 97 2.06 -5.19 1.82
N PHE A 98 2.63 -4.03 2.14
CA PHE A 98 4.01 -3.91 2.58
C PHE A 98 4.16 -4.08 4.08
N VAL A 99 5.10 -4.94 4.47
CA VAL A 99 5.50 -5.18 5.86
C VAL A 99 7.01 -5.08 6.02
N GLN A 100 7.47 -4.80 7.24
CA GLN A 100 8.86 -4.49 7.53
C GLN A 100 9.78 -5.72 7.51
N SER A 101 9.29 -6.91 7.86
CA SER A 101 10.12 -8.11 7.96
C SER A 101 9.44 -9.38 7.42
N LYS A 102 10.28 -10.40 7.11
CA LYS A 102 9.82 -11.72 6.65
C LYS A 102 8.90 -12.41 7.66
N ASP A 103 9.16 -12.24 8.96
CA ASP A 103 8.40 -12.90 10.01
C ASP A 103 7.02 -12.23 10.18
N ARG A 104 6.98 -10.90 10.10
CA ARG A 104 5.70 -10.16 10.03
C ARG A 104 4.90 -10.53 8.79
N ALA A 105 5.56 -10.70 7.64
CA ALA A 105 4.89 -11.12 6.42
C ALA A 105 4.23 -12.50 6.57
N LYS A 106 4.94 -13.47 7.16
CA LYS A 106 4.39 -14.81 7.44
C LYS A 106 3.24 -14.75 8.44
N GLN A 107 3.40 -13.97 9.52
CA GLN A 107 2.36 -13.80 10.53
C GLN A 107 1.10 -13.20 9.93
N LEU A 108 1.24 -12.08 9.21
CA LEU A 108 0.11 -11.41 8.58
C LEU A 108 -0.60 -12.32 7.55
N ALA A 109 0.18 -13.06 6.73
CA ALA A 109 -0.38 -14.02 5.81
C ALA A 109 -1.18 -15.12 6.52
N LYS A 110 -0.69 -15.63 7.64
CA LYS A 110 -1.41 -16.63 8.47
C LYS A 110 -2.71 -16.07 9.03
N GLU A 111 -2.71 -14.82 9.52
CA GLU A 111 -3.89 -14.17 10.09
C GLU A 111 -4.96 -13.86 9.03
N LEU A 112 -4.55 -13.62 7.78
CA LEU A 112 -5.46 -13.36 6.66
C LEU A 112 -5.95 -14.63 5.97
N ALA A 113 -5.23 -15.74 6.05
CA ALA A 113 -5.57 -17.00 5.36
C ALA A 113 -6.96 -17.55 5.70
N GLY A 114 -7.47 -17.28 6.91
CA GLY A 114 -8.81 -17.71 7.36
C GLY A 114 -9.98 -16.96 6.74
N HIS A 115 -9.75 -15.95 5.90
CA HIS A 115 -10.80 -15.05 5.39
C HIS A 115 -11.21 -15.31 3.92
N GLY A 116 -10.79 -16.44 3.33
CA GLY A 116 -11.14 -16.79 1.95
C GLY A 116 -10.52 -15.85 0.89
N LEU A 117 -9.41 -15.18 1.23
CA LEU A 117 -8.69 -14.30 0.34
C LEU A 117 -7.71 -15.11 -0.52
N HIS A 118 -7.61 -14.77 -1.79
CA HIS A 118 -6.57 -15.25 -2.69
C HIS A 118 -5.24 -14.56 -2.33
N LEU A 119 -4.52 -15.13 -1.36
CA LEU A 119 -3.37 -14.54 -0.72
C LEU A 119 -2.07 -15.10 -1.28
N GLY A 120 -1.11 -14.22 -1.57
CA GLY A 120 0.28 -14.52 -1.89
C GLY A 120 1.23 -13.93 -0.86
N LEU A 121 2.42 -14.52 -0.76
CA LEU A 121 3.49 -14.07 0.13
C LEU A 121 4.81 -14.03 -0.63
N ILE A 122 5.57 -12.93 -0.49
CA ILE A 122 6.89 -12.79 -1.10
C ILE A 122 7.87 -12.12 -0.14
N HIS A 123 9.03 -12.75 0.08
CA HIS A 123 10.11 -12.23 0.93
C HIS A 123 11.48 -12.76 0.51
N ALA A 124 12.56 -12.10 0.93
CA ALA A 124 13.95 -12.39 0.51
C ALA A 124 14.42 -13.83 0.78
N ALA A 125 13.93 -14.47 1.84
CA ALA A 125 14.33 -15.84 2.18
C ALA A 125 13.67 -16.93 1.30
N MET A 126 12.84 -16.56 0.32
CA MET A 126 12.28 -17.51 -0.65
C MET A 126 13.27 -17.76 -1.79
N SER A 127 13.27 -18.98 -2.34
CA SER A 127 14.01 -19.28 -3.57
C SER A 127 13.46 -18.49 -4.76
N ASP A 128 14.30 -18.20 -5.74
CA ASP A 128 13.91 -17.46 -6.95
C ASP A 128 12.74 -18.11 -7.68
N THR A 129 12.73 -19.43 -7.78
CA THR A 129 11.63 -20.19 -8.40
C THR A 129 10.30 -19.93 -7.70
N LYS A 130 10.28 -20.00 -6.35
CA LYS A 130 9.07 -19.72 -5.58
C LYS A 130 8.63 -18.26 -5.70
N ARG A 131 9.59 -17.32 -5.74
CA ARG A 131 9.29 -15.91 -5.94
C ARG A 131 8.64 -15.65 -7.29
N ARG A 132 9.23 -16.17 -8.37
CA ARG A 132 8.68 -16.06 -9.73
C ARG A 132 7.26 -16.62 -9.79
N ALA A 133 7.04 -17.82 -9.26
CA ALA A 133 5.70 -18.42 -9.22
C ALA A 133 4.67 -17.55 -8.48
N GLN A 134 5.04 -16.86 -7.38
CA GLN A 134 4.13 -15.94 -6.69
C GLN A 134 3.82 -14.69 -7.54
N VAL A 135 4.82 -14.15 -8.23
CA VAL A 135 4.62 -13.01 -9.15
C VAL A 135 3.73 -13.39 -10.32
N ASP A 136 3.95 -14.55 -10.90
CA ASP A 136 3.16 -15.03 -12.05
C ASP A 136 1.70 -15.25 -11.65
N ARG A 137 1.44 -15.86 -10.50
CA ARG A 137 0.08 -16.00 -9.94
C ARG A 137 -0.58 -14.65 -9.65
N PHE A 138 0.19 -13.66 -9.18
CA PHE A 138 -0.32 -12.33 -8.95
C PHE A 138 -0.65 -11.62 -10.27
N ARG A 139 0.18 -11.75 -11.29
CA ARG A 139 -0.07 -11.23 -12.64
C ARG A 139 -1.26 -11.89 -13.33
N ALA A 140 -1.43 -13.19 -13.14
CA ALA A 140 -2.56 -13.96 -13.67
C ALA A 140 -3.90 -13.62 -13.00
N GLY A 141 -3.88 -12.92 -11.84
CA GLY A 141 -5.08 -12.61 -11.07
C GLY A 141 -5.52 -13.72 -10.11
N ASP A 142 -4.75 -14.80 -10.00
CA ASP A 142 -5.00 -15.90 -9.05
C ASP A 142 -4.76 -15.44 -7.60
N THR A 143 -3.90 -14.45 -7.43
CA THR A 143 -3.60 -13.81 -6.14
C THR A 143 -4.15 -12.39 -6.13
N TRP A 144 -5.00 -12.07 -5.17
CA TRP A 144 -5.61 -10.75 -5.04
C TRP A 144 -4.85 -9.85 -4.08
N VAL A 145 -4.28 -10.44 -3.04
CA VAL A 145 -3.51 -9.75 -2.01
C VAL A 145 -2.14 -10.37 -1.91
N LEU A 146 -1.10 -9.60 -2.23
CA LEU A 146 0.29 -10.03 -2.11
C LEU A 146 0.94 -9.33 -0.91
N VAL A 147 1.31 -10.10 0.11
CA VAL A 147 2.09 -9.59 1.25
C VAL A 147 3.57 -9.62 0.89
N ALA A 148 4.23 -8.47 0.96
CA ALA A 148 5.61 -8.31 0.51
C ALA A 148 6.47 -7.52 1.49
N THR A 149 7.78 -7.81 1.51
CA THR A 149 8.79 -6.96 2.15
C THR A 149 9.41 -6.00 1.13
N ASP A 150 9.91 -4.85 1.57
CA ASP A 150 10.51 -3.81 0.71
C ASP A 150 11.52 -4.34 -0.30
N LEU A 151 12.41 -5.21 0.16
CA LEU A 151 13.50 -5.75 -0.68
C LEU A 151 12.96 -6.52 -1.90
N MET A 152 11.79 -7.13 -1.77
CA MET A 152 11.23 -7.98 -2.82
C MET A 152 10.33 -7.23 -3.80
N ALA A 153 9.77 -6.12 -3.38
CA ALA A 153 8.91 -5.33 -4.25
C ALA A 153 9.67 -4.39 -5.19
N ARG A 154 10.99 -4.26 -5.00
CA ARG A 154 11.86 -3.44 -5.83
C ARG A 154 12.38 -4.25 -7.02
N GLY A 155 12.54 -3.60 -8.16
CA GLY A 155 12.99 -4.25 -9.41
C GLY A 155 12.02 -5.27 -10.01
N MET A 156 10.91 -5.60 -9.34
CA MET A 156 9.87 -6.44 -9.91
C MET A 156 8.76 -5.58 -10.51
N ASP A 157 8.45 -5.87 -11.76
CA ASP A 157 7.33 -5.23 -12.43
C ASP A 157 6.01 -5.91 -12.05
N PHE A 158 5.31 -5.29 -11.13
CA PHE A 158 3.93 -5.66 -10.78
C PHE A 158 2.98 -4.87 -11.67
N VAL A 159 2.59 -5.45 -12.78
CA VAL A 159 1.63 -4.82 -13.69
C VAL A 159 0.23 -4.81 -13.06
N GLY A 160 -0.44 -3.66 -13.15
CA GLY A 160 -1.86 -3.56 -12.84
C GLY A 160 -2.23 -3.46 -11.36
N VAL A 161 -1.28 -3.16 -10.47
CA VAL A 161 -1.58 -2.95 -9.03
C VAL A 161 -2.53 -1.78 -8.87
N SER A 162 -3.70 -2.06 -8.31
CA SER A 162 -4.72 -1.05 -8.04
C SER A 162 -4.47 -0.33 -6.72
N THR A 163 -4.05 -1.08 -5.70
CA THR A 163 -3.87 -0.52 -4.36
C THR A 163 -2.59 -1.02 -3.69
N VAL A 164 -1.88 -0.09 -3.07
CA VAL A 164 -0.77 -0.37 -2.16
C VAL A 164 -1.21 -0.10 -0.73
N VAL A 165 -0.98 -1.03 0.17
CA VAL A 165 -1.19 -0.86 1.61
C VAL A 165 0.15 -0.93 2.31
N ASN A 166 0.61 0.17 2.89
CA ASN A 166 1.73 0.17 3.82
C ASN A 166 1.20 -0.25 5.20
N TYR A 167 1.18 -1.55 5.47
CA TYR A 167 0.77 -2.11 6.77
C TYR A 167 1.76 -1.70 7.86
N ASP A 168 3.05 -1.79 7.56
CA ASP A 168 4.10 -1.21 8.40
C ASP A 168 4.55 0.12 7.80
N PHE A 169 4.66 1.12 8.68
CA PHE A 169 5.04 2.47 8.30
C PHE A 169 6.41 2.46 7.61
N PRO A 170 6.57 3.11 6.45
CA PRO A 170 7.85 3.13 5.74
C PRO A 170 8.90 3.91 6.51
N GLY A 171 10.12 3.37 6.59
CA GLY A 171 11.22 3.95 7.35
C GLY A 171 11.85 5.19 6.72
N SER A 172 11.45 5.58 5.50
CA SER A 172 11.92 6.79 4.84
C SER A 172 10.94 7.28 3.77
N PRO A 173 10.97 8.59 3.42
CA PRO A 173 10.22 9.13 2.29
C PRO A 173 10.51 8.42 0.96
N HIS A 174 11.75 8.00 0.74
CA HIS A 174 12.14 7.24 -0.44
C HIS A 174 11.45 5.87 -0.49
N SER A 175 11.49 5.12 0.61
CA SER A 175 10.77 3.85 0.73
C SER A 175 9.26 4.04 0.48
N TYR A 176 8.68 5.12 1.01
CA TYR A 176 7.29 5.46 0.77
C TYR A 176 6.98 5.64 -0.72
N ILE A 177 7.73 6.49 -1.42
CA ILE A 177 7.56 6.77 -2.85
C ILE A 177 7.70 5.49 -3.67
N HIS A 178 8.73 4.68 -3.39
CA HIS A 178 8.96 3.40 -4.08
C HIS A 178 7.85 2.38 -3.86
N ARG A 179 7.30 2.30 -2.64
CA ARG A 179 6.18 1.41 -2.34
C ARG A 179 4.92 1.83 -3.08
N ILE A 180 4.49 3.08 -2.92
CA ILE A 180 3.23 3.55 -3.53
C ILE A 180 3.33 3.63 -5.05
N GLY A 181 4.53 3.86 -5.59
CA GLY A 181 4.83 3.81 -7.02
C GLY A 181 4.69 2.42 -7.66
N ARG A 182 4.28 1.39 -6.89
CA ARG A 182 3.83 0.11 -7.48
C ARG A 182 2.42 0.21 -8.03
N SER A 183 1.60 1.17 -7.58
CA SER A 183 0.29 1.50 -8.16
C SER A 183 0.40 2.73 -9.09
N GLY A 184 -0.66 3.06 -9.78
CA GLY A 184 -0.73 4.26 -10.61
C GLY A 184 0.20 4.26 -11.83
N ARG A 185 0.51 3.08 -12.41
CA ARG A 185 1.40 2.92 -13.55
C ARG A 185 0.65 2.90 -14.89
N ALA A 186 1.37 3.24 -15.97
CA ALA A 186 0.86 3.23 -17.33
C ALA A 186 -0.44 4.06 -17.52
N GLY A 187 -0.51 5.22 -16.88
CA GLY A 187 -1.66 6.14 -16.99
C GLY A 187 -2.91 5.70 -16.23
N ARG A 188 -2.85 4.61 -15.47
CA ARG A 188 -3.97 4.13 -14.66
C ARG A 188 -3.97 4.81 -13.28
N PRO A 189 -5.14 5.15 -12.71
CA PRO A 189 -5.22 5.66 -11.36
C PRO A 189 -4.84 4.58 -10.35
N GLY A 190 -4.08 4.97 -9.32
CA GLY A 190 -3.67 4.11 -8.21
C GLY A 190 -4.23 4.58 -6.89
N SER A 191 -4.17 3.72 -5.88
CA SER A 191 -4.51 4.05 -4.50
C SER A 191 -3.40 3.59 -3.55
N ALA A 192 -3.11 4.39 -2.54
CA ALA A 192 -2.15 4.05 -1.50
C ALA A 192 -2.73 4.35 -0.13
N VAL A 193 -2.72 3.37 0.76
CA VAL A 193 -3.18 3.50 2.14
C VAL A 193 -2.02 3.18 3.07
N THR A 194 -1.68 4.11 3.95
CA THR A 194 -0.57 3.92 4.90
C THR A 194 -1.09 3.95 6.32
N PHE A 195 -0.86 2.87 7.05
CA PHE A 195 -1.20 2.77 8.45
C PHE A 195 -0.11 3.39 9.31
N PHE A 196 -0.51 4.11 10.33
CA PHE A 196 0.42 4.66 11.31
C PHE A 196 -0.14 4.55 12.73
N THR A 197 0.77 4.47 13.69
CA THR A 197 0.48 4.36 15.12
C THR A 197 0.93 5.62 15.84
N GLU A 198 0.66 5.71 17.15
CA GLU A 198 1.20 6.77 18.00
C GLU A 198 2.73 6.80 17.97
N GLU A 199 3.36 5.61 17.97
CA GLU A 199 4.81 5.47 17.93
C GLU A 199 5.40 6.04 16.63
N ASP A 200 4.78 5.78 15.49
CA ASP A 200 5.20 6.32 14.18
C ASP A 200 5.08 7.85 14.13
N ALA A 201 4.00 8.39 14.72
CA ALA A 201 3.80 9.83 14.83
C ALA A 201 4.85 10.51 15.75
N ASP A 202 5.25 9.80 16.81
CA ASP A 202 6.20 10.30 17.78
C ASP A 202 7.64 10.30 17.29
N ARG A 203 8.03 9.40 16.41
CA ARG A 203 9.38 9.35 15.82
C ARG A 203 9.67 10.50 14.85
N GLY A 204 8.65 11.20 14.37
CA GLY A 204 8.80 12.28 13.39
C GLY A 204 8.77 11.82 11.93
N ASP A 205 8.70 10.52 11.68
CA ASP A 205 8.66 9.94 10.33
C ASP A 205 7.39 10.35 9.58
N LEU A 206 6.29 10.55 10.32
CA LEU A 206 5.01 10.99 9.78
C LEU A 206 5.11 12.34 9.04
N ARG A 207 5.87 13.31 9.57
CA ARG A 207 6.06 14.61 8.93
C ARG A 207 6.74 14.50 7.57
N ALA A 208 7.75 13.63 7.47
CA ALA A 208 8.48 13.45 6.23
C ALA A 208 7.57 12.88 5.12
N ILE A 209 6.71 11.92 5.45
CA ILE A 209 5.72 11.38 4.52
C ILE A 209 4.61 12.38 4.22
N ALA A 210 4.12 13.11 5.21
CA ALA A 210 3.14 14.18 5.03
C ALA A 210 3.62 15.24 4.03
N ASN A 211 4.91 15.61 4.07
CA ASN A 211 5.51 16.52 3.10
C ASN A 211 5.52 15.92 1.69
N VAL A 212 5.85 14.64 1.52
CA VAL A 212 5.77 13.96 0.21
C VAL A 212 4.35 14.00 -0.32
N MET A 213 3.36 13.69 0.51
CA MET A 213 1.93 13.73 0.11
C MET A 213 1.51 15.14 -0.31
N LYS A 214 1.90 16.17 0.45
CA LYS A 214 1.62 17.58 0.12
C LYS A 214 2.25 17.98 -1.23
N ASN A 215 3.52 17.61 -1.44
CA ASN A 215 4.21 17.86 -2.71
C ASN A 215 3.59 17.10 -3.89
N SER A 216 2.88 16.02 -3.62
CA SER A 216 2.14 15.23 -4.61
C SER A 216 0.72 15.77 -4.86
N GLY A 217 0.35 16.91 -4.27
CA GLY A 217 -0.96 17.54 -4.42
C GLY A 217 -2.07 16.97 -3.52
N CYS A 218 -1.71 16.16 -2.51
CA CYS A 218 -2.69 15.63 -1.56
C CYS A 218 -2.98 16.66 -0.47
N GLU A 219 -4.23 16.73 -0.02
CA GLU A 219 -4.61 17.47 1.18
C GLU A 219 -4.06 16.77 2.42
N VAL A 220 -3.28 17.50 3.20
CA VAL A 220 -2.64 16.99 4.42
C VAL A 220 -2.97 17.93 5.57
N PRO A 221 -3.51 17.42 6.69
CA PRO A 221 -3.78 18.25 7.86
C PRO A 221 -2.51 18.90 8.43
N ASP A 222 -2.60 20.18 8.83
CA ASP A 222 -1.45 20.96 9.32
C ASP A 222 -0.75 20.33 10.53
N TRP A 223 -1.47 19.63 11.39
CA TRP A 223 -0.88 18.94 12.53
C TRP A 223 0.11 17.85 12.15
N MET A 224 -0.07 17.19 11.00
CA MET A 224 0.88 16.18 10.49
C MET A 224 2.18 16.85 10.04
N LEU A 225 2.10 18.04 9.47
CA LEU A 225 3.26 18.82 9.05
C LEU A 225 4.01 19.44 10.26
N ALA A 226 3.30 19.69 11.35
CA ALA A 226 3.87 20.20 12.60
C ALA A 226 4.47 19.10 13.49
N SER A 227 4.13 17.80 13.24
CA SER A 227 4.63 16.67 14.03
C SER A 227 6.17 16.56 13.88
N GLY A 228 6.88 16.29 14.96
CA GLY A 228 8.33 16.06 14.95
C GLY A 228 9.22 17.32 15.05
N SER A 229 8.69 18.54 15.07
CA SER A 229 9.50 19.78 15.19
C SER A 229 9.78 20.19 16.64
N ARG A 230 9.39 19.39 17.61
CA ARG A 230 9.55 19.75 19.03
C ARG A 230 10.76 19.06 19.64
N ASP A 231 11.65 19.87 20.26
CA ASP A 231 12.76 19.43 21.09
C ASP A 231 12.25 18.33 22.09
N PRO A 232 12.94 17.19 22.25
CA PRO A 232 12.56 16.15 23.22
C PRO A 232 12.39 16.69 24.65
N LYS A 233 13.11 17.78 25.01
CA LYS A 233 12.97 18.49 26.29
C LYS A 233 11.65 19.25 26.42
N GLU A 234 11.16 19.83 25.34
CA GLU A 234 9.89 20.54 25.30
C GLU A 234 8.68 19.61 25.34
N ARG A 235 8.80 18.40 24.71
CA ARG A 235 7.83 17.31 24.83
C ARG A 235 7.65 16.86 26.27
N ARG A 236 8.76 16.69 27.00
CA ARG A 236 8.76 16.25 28.40
C ARG A 236 8.15 17.30 29.33
N ARG A 237 8.33 18.60 29.03
CA ARG A 237 7.71 19.72 29.77
C ARG A 237 6.19 19.78 29.53
N LYS A 238 5.72 19.70 28.29
CA LYS A 238 4.28 19.77 27.96
C LYS A 238 3.48 18.57 28.48
N ARG A 239 4.08 17.37 28.50
CA ARG A 239 3.48 16.19 29.18
C ARG A 239 3.32 16.41 30.68
N LYS A 240 4.23 17.16 31.32
CA LYS A 240 4.17 17.48 32.74
C LYS A 240 3.14 18.56 33.07
N ASP A 241 2.89 19.47 32.17
CA ASP A 241 2.00 20.63 32.38
C ASP A 241 0.52 20.37 31.97
N GLY A 242 0.19 19.18 31.43
CA GLY A 242 -1.20 18.81 31.06
C GLY A 242 -1.85 19.71 30.00
N ARG A 243 -1.08 20.57 29.33
CA ARG A 243 -1.54 21.54 28.34
C ARG A 243 -1.29 21.10 26.89
N GLU A 244 -1.54 19.86 26.57
CA GLU A 244 -1.67 19.49 25.16
C GLU A 244 -3.13 19.66 24.74
N ASP A 245 -3.43 20.77 24.05
CA ASP A 245 -4.53 20.86 23.12
C ASP A 245 -4.24 19.93 21.93
N ASN A 246 -4.31 18.64 22.22
CA ASN A 246 -4.35 17.64 21.19
C ASN A 246 -5.81 17.60 20.76
N PRO A 247 -6.15 17.91 19.47
CA PRO A 247 -7.50 17.64 19.00
C PRO A 247 -7.75 16.17 19.33
N ARG A 248 -8.72 15.90 20.18
CA ARG A 248 -9.02 14.56 20.70
C ARG A 248 -8.98 13.59 19.54
N ARG A 249 -7.89 12.84 19.46
CA ARG A 249 -7.81 11.66 18.63
C ARG A 249 -8.80 10.69 19.26
N GLU A 250 -10.03 10.68 18.76
CA GLU A 250 -10.94 9.63 19.15
C GLU A 250 -10.28 8.33 18.71
N PRO A 251 -9.83 7.48 19.65
CA PRO A 251 -9.37 6.15 19.27
C PRO A 251 -10.53 5.55 18.50
N ILE A 252 -10.25 4.93 17.36
CA ILE A 252 -11.25 4.08 16.73
C ILE A 252 -11.65 3.11 17.83
N ASP A 253 -12.85 3.29 18.38
CA ASP A 253 -13.38 2.37 19.38
C ASP A 253 -13.55 1.03 18.68
N THR A 254 -12.48 0.24 18.76
CA THR A 254 -12.40 -1.07 18.12
C THR A 254 -13.52 -1.98 18.61
N THR A 255 -14.00 -1.76 19.83
CA THR A 255 -15.11 -2.50 20.41
C THR A 255 -16.45 -2.10 19.78
N ARG A 256 -16.64 -0.79 19.52
CA ARG A 256 -17.83 -0.26 18.86
C ARG A 256 -17.84 -0.60 17.37
N ALA A 257 -16.70 -0.45 16.69
CA ALA A 257 -16.53 -0.85 15.30
C ALA A 257 -16.73 -2.37 15.11
N MET A 258 -16.17 -3.20 15.99
CA MET A 258 -16.41 -4.65 15.98
C MET A 258 -17.88 -5.01 16.18
N ARG A 259 -18.56 -4.37 17.11
CA ARG A 259 -20.01 -4.58 17.32
C ARG A 259 -20.84 -4.16 16.11
N GLN A 260 -20.48 -3.05 15.46
CA GLN A 260 -21.17 -2.60 14.24
C GLN A 260 -20.92 -3.56 13.05
N ILE A 261 -19.69 -4.04 12.86
CA ILE A 261 -19.34 -5.02 11.82
C ILE A 261 -20.05 -6.34 12.07
N GLN A 262 -20.05 -6.83 13.32
CA GLN A 262 -20.76 -8.05 13.69
C GLN A 262 -22.27 -7.91 13.46
N ALA A 263 -22.86 -6.76 13.81
CA ALA A 263 -24.29 -6.48 13.58
C ALA A 263 -24.61 -6.38 12.07
N GLN A 264 -23.76 -5.74 11.27
CA GLN A 264 -23.94 -5.67 9.81
C GLN A 264 -23.79 -7.05 9.15
N ASN A 265 -22.82 -7.84 9.57
CA ASN A 265 -22.61 -9.20 9.07
C ASN A 265 -23.74 -10.14 9.50
N ALA A 266 -24.30 -9.98 10.71
CA ALA A 266 -25.47 -10.72 11.15
C ALA A 266 -26.71 -10.37 10.28
N LYS A 267 -26.98 -9.09 10.05
CA LYS A 267 -28.07 -8.64 9.14
C LYS A 267 -27.88 -9.14 7.70
N LYS A 268 -26.65 -9.18 7.20
CA LYS A 268 -26.36 -9.67 5.86
C LYS A 268 -26.60 -11.18 5.74
N ARG A 269 -26.21 -11.96 6.77
CA ARG A 269 -26.48 -13.42 6.87
C ARG A 269 -27.98 -13.70 6.99
N GLU A 270 -28.71 -12.88 7.73
CA GLU A 270 -30.17 -13.03 7.90
C GLU A 270 -30.93 -12.74 6.60
N ARG A 271 -30.56 -11.67 5.87
CA ARG A 271 -31.08 -11.38 4.52
C ARG A 271 -30.76 -12.50 3.52
N GLN A 272 -29.60 -13.10 3.62
CA GLN A 272 -29.20 -14.20 2.72
C GLN A 272 -29.95 -15.49 3.04
N ARG A 273 -30.22 -15.77 4.34
CA ARG A 273 -31.08 -16.89 4.78
C ARG A 273 -32.53 -16.69 4.35
N SER A 274 -33.07 -15.48 4.47
CA SER A 274 -34.44 -15.15 4.01
C SER A 274 -34.58 -15.29 2.50
N ARG A 275 -33.61 -14.83 1.71
CA ARG A 275 -33.57 -15.03 0.24
C ARG A 275 -33.50 -16.49 -0.14
N ASN A 276 -32.68 -17.27 0.54
CA ASN A 276 -32.56 -18.70 0.27
C ASN A 276 -33.83 -19.47 0.67
N LYS A 277 -34.53 -19.05 1.73
CA LYS A 277 -35.81 -19.62 2.15
C LYS A 277 -36.92 -19.33 1.13
N SER A 278 -37.03 -18.08 0.68
CA SER A 278 -37.95 -17.66 -0.36
C SER A 278 -37.70 -18.37 -1.70
N ASN A 279 -36.44 -18.55 -2.10
CA ASN A 279 -36.11 -19.32 -3.31
C ASN A 279 -36.41 -20.82 -3.17
N LYS A 280 -36.31 -21.38 -1.97
CA LYS A 280 -36.64 -22.78 -1.70
C LYS A 280 -38.17 -23.01 -1.71
N GLU A 281 -38.94 -22.03 -1.25
CA GLU A 281 -40.41 -22.04 -1.31
C GLU A 281 -40.93 -21.86 -2.74
N LYS A 282 -40.34 -20.97 -3.52
CA LYS A 282 -40.66 -20.81 -4.95
C LYS A 282 -40.38 -22.06 -5.80
N ARG A 283 -39.38 -22.86 -5.43
CA ARG A 283 -39.06 -24.13 -6.09
C ARG A 283 -39.99 -25.27 -5.68
N LYS A 284 -40.80 -25.13 -4.63
CA LYS A 284 -41.77 -26.13 -4.16
C LYS A 284 -43.17 -25.92 -4.69
N LEU A 285 -43.45 -24.79 -5.35
CA LEU A 285 -44.74 -24.56 -6.00
C LEU A 285 -44.83 -25.39 -7.26
N PRO A 286 -45.94 -26.18 -7.46
CA PRO A 286 -46.14 -26.91 -8.69
C PRO A 286 -46.27 -25.96 -9.88
N PRO A 287 -45.89 -26.39 -11.09
CA PRO A 287 -46.05 -25.56 -12.29
C PRO A 287 -47.51 -25.17 -12.45
N ARG A 288 -47.75 -23.87 -12.71
CA ARG A 288 -49.09 -23.37 -13.05
C ARG A 288 -49.50 -24.07 -14.35
N ASP A 289 -50.64 -24.77 -14.29
CA ASP A 289 -51.29 -25.38 -15.42
C ASP A 289 -51.93 -24.24 -16.25
N ASP A 290 -51.23 -23.78 -17.27
CA ASP A 290 -51.76 -22.89 -18.28
C ASP A 290 -52.58 -23.75 -19.27
N GLY A 291 -53.86 -23.94 -18.93
CA GLY A 291 -54.81 -24.62 -19.80
C GLY A 291 -54.93 -23.91 -21.18
N PRO A 292 -55.18 -24.63 -22.25
CA PRO A 292 -55.15 -24.09 -23.60
C PRO A 292 -56.26 -23.08 -23.86
N ALA A 293 -55.88 -21.88 -24.27
CA ALA A 293 -56.79 -20.81 -24.70
C ALA A 293 -57.59 -21.26 -25.95
N GLY A 294 -58.91 -21.32 -25.77
CA GLY A 294 -59.85 -21.73 -26.80
C GLY A 294 -59.73 -20.91 -28.10
N LYS A 295 -59.55 -21.62 -29.22
CA LYS A 295 -59.74 -21.07 -30.58
C LYS A 295 -61.19 -20.66 -30.77
N ARG A 296 -61.47 -19.36 -30.80
CA ARG A 296 -62.71 -18.81 -31.36
C ARG A 296 -62.59 -18.76 -32.89
N ALA A 297 -63.34 -19.59 -33.55
CA ALA A 297 -63.66 -19.52 -34.97
C ALA A 297 -64.46 -18.22 -35.27
N LYS A 298 -64.10 -17.50 -36.31
CA LYS A 298 -64.95 -16.55 -37.00
C LYS A 298 -65.41 -17.15 -38.31
N LYS A 299 -66.75 -17.10 -38.45
CA LYS A 299 -67.42 -17.12 -39.75
C LYS A 299 -67.08 -15.88 -40.53
#